data_760680a10c6e5b51c8ae0cc6db0e1d7d
#
_entry.id   760680a10c6e5b51c8ae0cc6db0e1d7d
#
_cell.length_a   1.000
_cell.length_b   1.000
_cell.length_c   1.000
_cell.angle_alpha   90.00
_cell.angle_beta   90.00
_cell.angle_gamma   90.00
#
_symmetry.space_group_name_H-M   'P 1'
#
loop_
_entity.id
_entity.type
_entity.pdbx_description
1 polymer ?
#
loop_
_entity_poly.entity_id
_entity_poly.type
_entity_poly.pdbx_seq_one_letter_code
_entity_poly.pdbx_strand_id
1 'polypeptide(L)'
;MKSDLKISYPGSEKVYVSGTIHPGIRVGMRKVSQMPTVSIKDGERIETPNPSVYIYDTSGPYGDSSMELDLEKGLPHLREEWIKERAEKDSTNVCQMYYAKKGIITPEMEYVAIRENMNCQQLGIETHITPEFVCKEVAEGRAVIPANINHPEAEPMIIGRNFLTKINANIGNSATTSSIEEEVEKAIWSCKWGADTIMDLSTGPNIHETREWILRNSPVPIGTVPIYQAMERVNGKAEDLTWEIYRDVLVEQCEQGVDYFTIHCGIRLKNVMLAADRLTGIVSRGGSIISKWCQTHQKESFLYEHFDEICDIVARYDVALSLGDGLRPGSIYDANDRAQFAELDTMGELVERAWAKNVQVFIEGPGHVPMHKIKENMERQIEKCHNAPFYTLGPLVTDIAPGYDHITSAIGAAQIGWYGTAMLCYVTPKEHLALPDKNDVREGVVAFKLAAHAADLAKQHPGAMVRDNALSKARYEFRWKDQFNLSLDPEKALEYYKTSNNVGGKYCTMCGPNFCAMKISHTLCDE
;
A
#
# COMPACT_ATOMS: atom_id res chain seq x y z
N MET A 1 -11.87 -10.80 -22.98
CA MET A 1 -11.96 -11.04 -21.52
C MET A 1 -13.39 -10.90 -21.04
N LYS A 2 -14.05 -11.99 -20.61
CA LYS A 2 -15.34 -11.95 -19.91
C LYS A 2 -15.18 -12.68 -18.58
N SER A 3 -14.37 -12.12 -17.69
CA SER A 3 -14.40 -12.49 -16.28
C SER A 3 -15.49 -11.66 -15.60
N ASP A 4 -16.11 -12.21 -14.57
CA ASP A 4 -17.01 -11.43 -13.71
C ASP A 4 -16.15 -10.42 -12.93
N LEU A 5 -15.98 -9.22 -13.51
CA LEU A 5 -15.09 -8.18 -13.00
C LEU A 5 -15.60 -7.54 -11.70
N LYS A 6 -16.87 -7.82 -11.34
CA LYS A 6 -17.49 -7.20 -10.17
C LYS A 6 -16.98 -7.81 -8.88
N ILE A 7 -16.52 -6.97 -8.00
CA ILE A 7 -16.13 -7.33 -6.63
C ILE A 7 -17.36 -7.19 -5.73
N SER A 8 -17.74 -8.26 -5.07
CA SER A 8 -18.80 -8.21 -4.06
C SER A 8 -18.26 -8.62 -2.70
N TYR A 9 -18.80 -7.99 -1.66
CA TYR A 9 -18.48 -8.32 -0.28
C TYR A 9 -19.76 -8.66 0.49
N PRO A 10 -19.80 -9.78 1.24
CA PRO A 10 -20.99 -10.17 1.97
C PRO A 10 -21.45 -9.07 2.94
N GLY A 11 -22.76 -8.76 2.91
CA GLY A 11 -23.39 -7.85 3.87
C GLY A 11 -22.89 -6.40 3.84
N SER A 12 -22.28 -5.98 2.75
CA SER A 12 -21.84 -4.61 2.56
C SER A 12 -22.31 -4.01 1.24
N GLU A 13 -22.35 -2.71 1.20
CA GLU A 13 -22.70 -1.90 0.02
C GLU A 13 -21.66 -0.80 -0.20
N LYS A 14 -21.43 -0.42 -1.47
CA LYS A 14 -20.65 0.77 -1.82
C LYS A 14 -21.49 2.00 -1.52
N VAL A 15 -20.93 2.95 -0.77
CA VAL A 15 -21.52 4.26 -0.49
C VAL A 15 -20.52 5.35 -0.80
N TYR A 16 -21.01 6.57 -1.06
CA TYR A 16 -20.16 7.70 -1.41
C TYR A 16 -20.38 8.87 -0.46
N VAL A 17 -19.28 9.51 -0.05
CA VAL A 17 -19.28 10.72 0.75
C VAL A 17 -18.78 11.88 -0.12
N SER A 18 -19.51 12.99 -0.12
CA SER A 18 -19.14 14.18 -0.90
C SER A 18 -18.18 15.06 -0.12
N GLY A 19 -17.34 15.81 -0.83
CA GLY A 19 -16.50 16.86 -0.26
C GLY A 19 -17.30 18.06 0.21
N THR A 20 -16.70 18.84 1.08
CA THR A 20 -17.23 20.11 1.59
C THR A 20 -16.52 21.31 0.97
N ILE A 21 -15.21 21.22 0.73
CA ILE A 21 -14.40 22.22 0.04
C ILE A 21 -14.58 22.08 -1.47
N HIS A 22 -14.60 20.84 -1.96
CA HIS A 22 -14.81 20.49 -3.36
C HIS A 22 -16.07 19.62 -3.49
N PRO A 23 -17.28 20.20 -3.62
CA PRO A 23 -18.53 19.43 -3.60
C PRO A 23 -18.67 18.38 -4.72
N GLY A 24 -17.86 18.52 -5.78
CA GLY A 24 -17.85 17.57 -6.90
C GLY A 24 -17.17 16.23 -6.62
N ILE A 25 -16.37 16.12 -5.54
CA ILE A 25 -15.72 14.85 -5.20
C ILE A 25 -16.69 13.88 -4.53
N ARG A 26 -16.50 12.59 -4.83
CA ARG A 26 -17.28 11.48 -4.26
C ARG A 26 -16.34 10.39 -3.81
N VAL A 27 -16.15 10.26 -2.50
CA VAL A 27 -15.23 9.29 -1.91
C VAL A 27 -15.98 7.99 -1.64
N GLY A 28 -15.57 6.93 -2.33
CA GLY A 28 -16.15 5.60 -2.17
C GLY A 28 -15.71 4.92 -0.88
N MET A 29 -16.67 4.31 -0.19
CA MET A 29 -16.46 3.52 1.02
C MET A 29 -17.33 2.28 0.99
N ARG A 30 -16.94 1.26 1.76
CA ARG A 30 -17.73 0.05 1.95
C ARG A 30 -18.45 0.13 3.30
N LYS A 31 -19.77 0.23 3.29
CA LYS A 31 -20.60 0.26 4.49
C LYS A 31 -21.09 -1.15 4.82
N VAL A 32 -20.82 -1.62 6.02
CA VAL A 32 -21.27 -2.91 6.57
C VAL A 32 -22.39 -2.65 7.57
N SER A 33 -23.60 -3.09 7.23
CA SER A 33 -24.75 -3.04 8.13
C SER A 33 -24.72 -4.21 9.12
N GLN A 34 -25.15 -3.98 10.36
CA GLN A 34 -25.19 -4.98 11.41
C GLN A 34 -26.63 -5.32 11.81
N MET A 35 -26.84 -6.56 12.23
CA MET A 35 -28.08 -7.00 12.87
C MET A 35 -28.25 -6.29 14.22
N PRO A 36 -29.50 -6.05 14.67
CA PRO A 36 -29.73 -5.47 15.99
C PRO A 36 -29.29 -6.40 17.11
N THR A 37 -28.91 -5.83 18.23
CA THR A 37 -28.75 -6.54 19.50
C THR A 37 -30.13 -6.92 20.01
N VAL A 38 -30.32 -8.18 20.35
CA VAL A 38 -31.58 -8.70 20.92
C VAL A 38 -31.41 -8.97 22.40
N SER A 39 -32.19 -8.33 23.23
CA SER A 39 -32.27 -8.57 24.68
C SER A 39 -33.70 -8.93 25.11
N ILE A 40 -33.86 -9.58 26.25
CA ILE A 40 -35.14 -9.85 26.86
C ILE A 40 -35.18 -9.06 28.19
N LYS A 41 -36.16 -8.15 28.31
CA LYS A 41 -36.36 -7.40 29.53
C LYS A 41 -37.82 -7.51 29.91
N ASP A 42 -38.09 -7.89 31.17
CA ASP A 42 -39.45 -8.10 31.69
C ASP A 42 -40.29 -9.06 30.83
N GLY A 43 -39.64 -10.04 30.17
CA GLY A 43 -40.30 -11.00 29.27
C GLY A 43 -40.55 -10.49 27.85
N GLU A 44 -40.25 -9.22 27.56
CA GLU A 44 -40.38 -8.62 26.24
C GLU A 44 -39.05 -8.65 25.46
N ARG A 45 -39.16 -8.95 24.16
CA ARG A 45 -38.04 -8.91 23.24
C ARG A 45 -37.79 -7.46 22.80
N ILE A 46 -36.61 -6.94 23.13
CA ILE A 46 -36.16 -5.60 22.74
C ILE A 46 -35.06 -5.75 21.68
N GLU A 47 -35.21 -5.03 20.57
CA GLU A 47 -34.21 -4.94 19.52
C GLU A 47 -33.55 -3.55 19.52
N THR A 48 -32.25 -3.49 19.74
CA THR A 48 -31.46 -2.26 19.73
C THR A 48 -30.60 -2.23 18.47
N PRO A 49 -30.75 -1.23 17.57
CA PRO A 49 -29.92 -1.12 16.37
C PRO A 49 -28.44 -0.97 16.70
N ASN A 50 -27.59 -1.65 15.91
CA ASN A 50 -26.15 -1.46 15.92
C ASN A 50 -25.74 -0.49 14.80
N PRO A 51 -24.77 0.41 15.04
CA PRO A 51 -24.30 1.32 14.00
C PRO A 51 -23.61 0.56 12.85
N SER A 52 -23.72 1.07 11.65
CA SER A 52 -22.95 0.55 10.51
C SER A 52 -21.46 0.84 10.68
N VAL A 53 -20.62 -0.04 10.15
CA VAL A 53 -19.16 0.14 10.11
C VAL A 53 -18.75 0.49 8.69
N TYR A 54 -17.93 1.51 8.55
CA TYR A 54 -17.41 1.96 7.27
C TYR A 54 -15.99 1.46 7.11
N ILE A 55 -15.70 0.81 5.98
CA ILE A 55 -14.41 0.18 5.71
C ILE A 55 -13.74 0.92 4.55
N TYR A 56 -12.45 1.22 4.73
CA TYR A 56 -11.58 1.72 3.66
C TYR A 56 -11.65 0.77 2.46
N ASP A 57 -11.97 1.31 1.31
CA ASP A 57 -12.26 0.51 0.12
C ASP A 57 -11.28 0.83 -1.01
N THR A 58 -10.55 -0.16 -1.45
CA THR A 58 -9.58 -0.10 -2.55
C THR A 58 -10.13 -0.69 -3.85
N SER A 59 -11.36 -1.20 -3.83
CA SER A 59 -11.95 -1.86 -4.99
C SER A 59 -12.33 -0.90 -6.13
N GLY A 60 -12.37 0.41 -5.85
CA GLY A 60 -12.75 1.41 -6.83
C GLY A 60 -14.09 1.09 -7.51
N PRO A 61 -14.24 1.33 -8.82
CA PRO A 61 -15.44 1.02 -9.58
C PRO A 61 -15.81 -0.46 -9.59
N TYR A 62 -14.87 -1.38 -9.39
CA TYR A 62 -15.15 -2.83 -9.34
C TYR A 62 -16.09 -3.22 -8.19
N GLY A 63 -16.06 -2.48 -7.09
CA GLY A 63 -16.93 -2.69 -5.93
C GLY A 63 -18.32 -2.05 -6.06
N ASP A 64 -18.60 -1.32 -7.13
CA ASP A 64 -19.88 -0.65 -7.38
C ASP A 64 -20.75 -1.46 -8.34
N SER A 65 -21.83 -2.05 -7.84
CA SER A 65 -22.73 -2.88 -8.65
C SER A 65 -23.48 -2.10 -9.73
N SER A 66 -23.57 -0.77 -9.62
CA SER A 66 -24.23 0.09 -10.60
C SER A 66 -23.35 0.44 -11.81
N MET A 67 -22.02 0.21 -11.72
CA MET A 67 -21.08 0.51 -12.79
C MET A 67 -21.03 -0.63 -13.82
N GLU A 68 -21.01 -0.28 -15.09
CA GLU A 68 -20.65 -1.20 -16.18
C GLU A 68 -19.15 -1.05 -16.45
N LEU A 69 -18.44 -2.17 -16.40
CA LEU A 69 -16.98 -2.22 -16.54
C LEU A 69 -16.59 -2.95 -17.82
N ASP A 70 -15.62 -2.38 -18.52
CA ASP A 70 -15.08 -2.91 -19.77
C ASP A 70 -13.54 -2.69 -19.73
N LEU A 71 -12.77 -3.76 -19.61
CA LEU A 71 -11.31 -3.67 -19.51
C LEU A 71 -10.65 -3.03 -20.74
N GLU A 72 -11.27 -3.13 -21.92
CA GLU A 72 -10.75 -2.52 -23.14
C GLU A 72 -10.90 -0.98 -23.14
N LYS A 73 -11.90 -0.46 -22.41
CA LYS A 73 -12.13 0.98 -22.26
C LYS A 73 -11.42 1.58 -21.05
N GLY A 74 -10.98 0.73 -20.13
CA GLY A 74 -10.43 1.16 -18.85
C GLY A 74 -11.48 1.68 -17.86
N LEU A 75 -11.00 2.17 -16.73
CA LEU A 75 -11.84 2.74 -15.68
C LEU A 75 -12.23 4.21 -15.99
N PRO A 76 -13.31 4.74 -15.36
CA PRO A 76 -13.66 6.15 -15.48
C PRO A 76 -12.55 7.07 -14.97
N HIS A 77 -12.37 8.20 -15.65
CA HIS A 77 -11.35 9.20 -15.33
C HIS A 77 -11.79 10.09 -14.17
N LEU A 78 -11.67 9.60 -12.94
CA LEU A 78 -12.11 10.29 -11.71
C LEU A 78 -11.50 11.69 -11.55
N ARG A 79 -10.20 11.84 -11.83
CA ARG A 79 -9.44 13.07 -11.56
C ARG A 79 -9.27 14.01 -12.77
N GLU A 80 -9.81 13.66 -13.94
CA GLU A 80 -9.55 14.40 -15.17
C GLU A 80 -9.94 15.89 -15.06
N GLU A 81 -11.13 16.18 -14.55
CA GLU A 81 -11.59 17.56 -14.39
C GLU A 81 -10.75 18.33 -13.34
N TRP A 82 -10.35 17.68 -12.25
CA TRP A 82 -9.52 18.32 -11.22
C TRP A 82 -8.14 18.69 -11.76
N ILE A 83 -7.56 17.84 -12.59
CA ILE A 83 -6.27 18.07 -13.25
C ILE A 83 -6.38 19.24 -14.23
N LYS A 84 -7.44 19.27 -15.07
CA LYS A 84 -7.70 20.36 -16.01
C LYS A 84 -7.86 21.70 -15.30
N GLU A 85 -8.70 21.76 -14.27
CA GLU A 85 -8.93 22.98 -13.50
C GLU A 85 -7.64 23.53 -12.84
N ARG A 86 -6.75 22.64 -12.36
CA ARG A 86 -5.46 23.07 -11.84
C ARG A 86 -4.55 23.62 -12.93
N ALA A 87 -4.46 22.93 -14.06
CA ALA A 87 -3.64 23.37 -15.20
C ALA A 87 -4.10 24.71 -15.78
N GLU A 88 -5.40 25.00 -15.78
CA GLU A 88 -5.95 26.29 -16.20
C GLU A 88 -5.62 27.43 -15.22
N LYS A 89 -5.60 27.13 -13.91
CA LYS A 89 -5.30 28.15 -12.87
C LYS A 89 -3.80 28.42 -12.74
N ASP A 90 -2.97 27.41 -12.86
CA ASP A 90 -1.52 27.51 -12.77
C ASP A 90 -0.85 26.41 -13.61
N SER A 91 -0.42 26.77 -14.81
CA SER A 91 0.27 25.86 -15.72
C SER A 91 1.76 25.65 -15.38
N THR A 92 2.27 26.30 -14.34
CA THR A 92 3.70 26.28 -14.02
C THR A 92 4.13 25.05 -13.24
N ASN A 93 3.20 24.42 -12.51
CA ASN A 93 3.49 23.21 -11.72
C ASN A 93 2.21 22.40 -11.47
N VAL A 94 2.34 21.08 -11.50
CA VAL A 94 1.22 20.14 -11.30
C VAL A 94 1.30 19.37 -9.96
N CYS A 95 2.45 19.47 -9.24
CA CYS A 95 2.74 18.64 -8.09
C CYS A 95 1.88 19.00 -6.87
N GLN A 96 1.36 17.96 -6.17
CA GLN A 96 0.62 18.12 -4.92
C GLN A 96 1.42 18.91 -3.88
N MET A 97 2.73 18.63 -3.73
CA MET A 97 3.60 19.35 -2.80
C MET A 97 3.72 20.86 -3.12
N TYR A 98 3.69 21.24 -4.39
CA TYR A 98 3.71 22.64 -4.78
C TYR A 98 2.47 23.40 -4.29
N TYR A 99 1.28 22.82 -4.50
CA TYR A 99 0.04 23.39 -4.02
C TYR A 99 -0.03 23.41 -2.49
N ALA A 100 0.41 22.32 -1.86
CA ALA A 100 0.46 22.22 -0.41
C ALA A 100 1.36 23.29 0.23
N LYS A 101 2.55 23.55 -0.32
CA LYS A 101 3.45 24.63 0.14
C LYS A 101 2.85 26.03 -0.01
N LYS A 102 1.88 26.21 -0.91
CA LYS A 102 1.10 27.45 -1.05
C LYS A 102 -0.12 27.49 -0.13
N GLY A 103 -0.37 26.45 0.67
CA GLY A 103 -1.57 26.32 1.49
C GLY A 103 -2.85 26.09 0.70
N ILE A 104 -2.74 25.61 -0.54
CA ILE A 104 -3.87 25.32 -1.42
C ILE A 104 -4.26 23.87 -1.25
N ILE A 105 -5.47 23.61 -0.73
CA ILE A 105 -6.04 22.28 -0.60
C ILE A 105 -6.56 21.86 -1.97
N THR A 106 -6.01 20.76 -2.52
CA THR A 106 -6.47 20.17 -3.78
C THR A 106 -7.64 19.23 -3.55
N PRO A 107 -8.43 18.88 -4.59
CA PRO A 107 -9.46 17.85 -4.48
C PRO A 107 -8.90 16.52 -3.97
N GLU A 108 -7.69 16.14 -4.36
CA GLU A 108 -7.01 14.93 -3.90
C GLU A 108 -6.75 14.98 -2.38
N MET A 109 -6.35 16.10 -1.82
CA MET A 109 -6.11 16.26 -0.38
C MET A 109 -7.40 16.14 0.43
N GLU A 110 -8.51 16.73 -0.03
CA GLU A 110 -9.82 16.57 0.62
C GLU A 110 -10.33 15.14 0.49
N TYR A 111 -10.19 14.52 -0.70
CA TYR A 111 -10.55 13.12 -0.93
C TYR A 111 -9.86 12.21 0.07
N VAL A 112 -8.55 12.38 0.27
CA VAL A 112 -7.75 11.63 1.24
C VAL A 112 -8.26 11.84 2.66
N ALA A 113 -8.50 13.09 3.08
CA ALA A 113 -8.98 13.38 4.43
C ALA A 113 -10.32 12.68 4.73
N ILE A 114 -11.24 12.67 3.78
CA ILE A 114 -12.53 11.98 3.91
C ILE A 114 -12.30 10.46 4.00
N ARG A 115 -11.44 9.91 3.15
CA ARG A 115 -11.17 8.48 3.08
C ARG A 115 -10.51 7.93 4.35
N GLU A 116 -9.62 8.70 4.97
CA GLU A 116 -8.96 8.36 6.24
C GLU A 116 -9.93 8.42 7.45
N ASN A 117 -11.01 9.20 7.37
CA ASN A 117 -11.95 9.48 8.45
C ASN A 117 -13.29 8.74 8.37
N MET A 118 -13.42 7.70 7.57
CA MET A 118 -14.71 7.10 7.22
C MET A 118 -15.61 6.71 8.42
N ASN A 119 -15.07 6.22 9.52
CA ASN A 119 -15.82 5.91 10.73
C ASN A 119 -15.99 7.13 11.64
N CYS A 120 -14.99 8.02 11.69
CA CYS A 120 -14.99 9.16 12.59
C CYS A 120 -16.16 10.11 12.28
N GLN A 121 -16.32 10.51 11.04
CA GLN A 121 -17.39 11.40 10.61
C GLN A 121 -18.78 10.80 10.86
N GLN A 122 -18.96 9.50 10.56
CA GLN A 122 -20.27 8.83 10.67
C GLN A 122 -20.68 8.51 12.11
N LEU A 123 -19.73 8.34 13.01
CA LEU A 123 -19.95 7.94 14.40
C LEU A 123 -19.67 9.06 15.41
N GLY A 124 -19.31 10.26 14.94
CA GLY A 124 -19.00 11.40 15.81
C GLY A 124 -17.72 11.21 16.62
N ILE A 125 -16.74 10.47 16.09
CA ILE A 125 -15.43 10.28 16.71
C ILE A 125 -14.54 11.47 16.35
N GLU A 126 -13.90 12.08 17.33
CA GLU A 126 -12.96 13.17 17.10
C GLU A 126 -11.75 12.69 16.28
N THR A 127 -11.34 13.52 15.33
CA THR A 127 -10.18 13.27 14.48
C THR A 127 -9.41 14.56 14.19
N HIS A 128 -8.10 14.44 14.08
CA HIS A 128 -7.22 15.52 13.66
C HIS A 128 -6.92 15.51 12.14
N ILE A 129 -7.38 14.48 11.42
CA ILE A 129 -7.10 14.32 9.98
C ILE A 129 -8.11 15.17 9.19
N THR A 130 -7.79 16.45 9.02
CA THR A 130 -8.57 17.38 8.20
C THR A 130 -7.88 17.61 6.84
N PRO A 131 -8.56 18.19 5.84
CA PRO A 131 -7.91 18.58 4.58
C PRO A 131 -6.70 19.51 4.79
N GLU A 132 -6.77 20.42 5.79
CA GLU A 132 -5.66 21.29 6.16
C GLU A 132 -4.49 20.52 6.77
N PHE A 133 -4.78 19.49 7.58
CA PHE A 133 -3.76 18.60 8.12
C PHE A 133 -3.07 17.82 7.00
N VAL A 134 -3.83 17.25 6.06
CA VAL A 134 -3.27 16.58 4.87
C VAL A 134 -2.37 17.54 4.08
N CYS A 135 -2.86 18.75 3.79
CA CYS A 135 -2.09 19.78 3.09
C CYS A 135 -0.76 20.09 3.81
N LYS A 136 -0.80 20.27 5.14
CA LYS A 136 0.40 20.51 5.95
C LYS A 136 1.39 19.35 5.90
N GLU A 137 0.93 18.11 6.05
CA GLU A 137 1.80 16.92 6.01
C GLU A 137 2.50 16.76 4.65
N VAL A 138 1.77 17.03 3.55
CA VAL A 138 2.35 17.03 2.20
C VAL A 138 3.32 18.18 2.00
N ALA A 139 2.99 19.39 2.47
CA ALA A 139 3.86 20.57 2.37
C ALA A 139 5.21 20.37 3.07
N GLU A 140 5.21 19.70 4.21
CA GLU A 140 6.38 19.41 5.03
C GLU A 140 7.10 18.11 4.61
N GLY A 141 6.64 17.44 3.55
CA GLY A 141 7.25 16.22 3.02
C GLY A 141 7.04 14.96 3.89
N ARG A 142 6.18 15.03 4.93
CA ARG A 142 5.89 13.91 5.82
C ARG A 142 4.82 12.96 5.29
N ALA A 143 4.18 13.33 4.18
CA ALA A 143 3.22 12.50 3.49
C ALA A 143 3.31 12.69 1.97
N VAL A 144 2.92 11.66 1.23
CA VAL A 144 2.97 11.61 -0.23
C VAL A 144 1.61 11.18 -0.77
N ILE A 145 1.10 11.92 -1.74
CA ILE A 145 -0.07 11.53 -2.55
C ILE A 145 0.45 11.20 -3.95
N PRO A 146 0.71 9.92 -4.29
CA PRO A 146 1.13 9.53 -5.62
C PRO A 146 -0.06 9.68 -6.58
N ALA A 147 0.05 10.56 -7.57
CA ALA A 147 -1.09 10.97 -8.37
C ALA A 147 -0.69 11.54 -9.74
N ASN A 148 -0.03 10.73 -10.58
CA ASN A 148 0.34 11.16 -11.93
C ASN A 148 -0.87 11.75 -12.67
N ILE A 149 -0.66 12.89 -13.33
CA ILE A 149 -1.72 13.57 -14.11
C ILE A 149 -2.21 12.72 -15.28
N ASN A 150 -1.44 11.75 -15.75
CA ASN A 150 -1.78 10.82 -16.83
C ASN A 150 -2.39 9.48 -16.34
N HIS A 151 -2.71 9.39 -15.04
CA HIS A 151 -3.46 8.27 -14.46
C HIS A 151 -4.73 8.81 -13.75
N PRO A 152 -5.65 9.44 -14.49
CA PRO A 152 -6.85 10.05 -13.90
C PRO A 152 -7.83 9.04 -13.33
N GLU A 153 -7.69 7.75 -13.61
CA GLU A 153 -8.51 6.66 -13.11
C GLU A 153 -8.28 6.38 -11.62
N ALA A 154 -7.06 6.63 -11.12
CA ALA A 154 -6.68 6.30 -9.75
C ALA A 154 -7.42 7.16 -8.71
N GLU A 155 -7.98 6.49 -7.70
CA GLU A 155 -8.53 7.14 -6.51
C GLU A 155 -7.40 7.66 -5.61
N PRO A 156 -7.43 8.92 -5.15
CA PRO A 156 -6.40 9.47 -4.29
C PRO A 156 -6.21 8.67 -2.99
N MET A 157 -4.95 8.44 -2.63
CA MET A 157 -4.54 7.85 -1.36
C MET A 157 -3.31 8.57 -0.83
N ILE A 158 -2.96 8.37 0.43
CA ILE A 158 -1.82 9.02 1.07
C ILE A 158 -0.92 7.99 1.74
N ILE A 159 0.39 8.21 1.62
CA ILE A 159 1.44 7.45 2.29
C ILE A 159 2.07 8.39 3.32
N GLY A 160 1.84 8.15 4.61
CA GLY A 160 2.37 9.00 5.67
C GLY A 160 2.18 8.36 7.04
N ARG A 161 3.13 8.61 7.96
CA ARG A 161 3.15 8.00 9.30
C ARG A 161 1.89 8.31 10.13
N ASN A 162 1.31 9.50 9.91
CA ASN A 162 0.15 9.98 10.66
C ASN A 162 -1.20 9.57 10.06
N PHE A 163 -1.18 8.69 9.06
CA PHE A 163 -2.34 8.13 8.38
C PHE A 163 -2.40 6.62 8.58
N LEU A 164 -3.47 5.97 8.08
CA LEU A 164 -3.55 4.51 8.05
C LEU A 164 -2.33 3.93 7.34
N THR A 165 -1.76 2.88 7.89
CA THR A 165 -0.63 2.16 7.28
C THR A 165 -1.08 1.51 5.98
N LYS A 166 -0.41 1.84 4.87
CA LYS A 166 -0.76 1.39 3.53
C LYS A 166 -0.05 0.09 3.17
N ILE A 167 -0.58 -0.61 2.18
CA ILE A 167 -0.01 -1.85 1.65
C ILE A 167 0.21 -1.73 0.17
N ASN A 168 1.41 -2.09 -0.27
CA ASN A 168 1.73 -2.31 -1.67
C ASN A 168 1.72 -3.80 -2.00
N ALA A 169 1.08 -4.17 -3.10
CA ALA A 169 1.16 -5.50 -3.69
C ALA A 169 2.07 -5.47 -4.93
N ASN A 170 3.02 -6.39 -5.01
CA ASN A 170 3.87 -6.57 -6.18
C ASN A 170 3.22 -7.57 -7.14
N ILE A 171 3.10 -7.19 -8.40
CA ILE A 171 2.73 -8.07 -9.51
C ILE A 171 3.77 -7.93 -10.63
N GLY A 172 3.60 -8.65 -11.69
CA GLY A 172 4.44 -8.53 -12.88
C GLY A 172 4.73 -9.88 -13.50
N ASN A 173 4.80 -9.90 -14.83
CA ASN A 173 5.21 -11.07 -15.57
C ASN A 173 6.74 -11.21 -15.60
N SER A 174 7.19 -12.41 -15.97
CA SER A 174 8.58 -12.68 -16.29
C SER A 174 8.68 -13.18 -17.73
N ALA A 175 9.90 -13.29 -18.24
CA ALA A 175 10.14 -13.77 -19.61
C ALA A 175 9.54 -15.17 -19.90
N THR A 176 9.20 -15.93 -18.87
CA THR A 176 8.76 -17.32 -18.97
C THR A 176 7.36 -17.59 -18.41
N THR A 177 6.74 -16.60 -17.76
CA THR A 177 5.54 -16.87 -16.94
C THR A 177 4.62 -15.66 -16.89
N SER A 178 3.31 -15.91 -16.96
CA SER A 178 2.19 -14.97 -16.86
C SER A 178 1.89 -14.17 -18.13
N SER A 179 0.62 -14.01 -18.42
CA SER A 179 0.10 -13.21 -19.53
C SER A 179 -0.32 -11.81 -19.05
N ILE A 180 -0.61 -10.90 -19.99
CA ILE A 180 -1.17 -9.57 -19.66
C ILE A 180 -2.49 -9.71 -18.90
N GLU A 181 -3.36 -10.63 -19.36
CA GLU A 181 -4.65 -10.90 -18.72
C GLU A 181 -4.49 -11.35 -17.26
N GLU A 182 -3.54 -12.23 -16.99
CA GLU A 182 -3.27 -12.72 -15.62
C GLU A 182 -2.75 -11.60 -14.72
N GLU A 183 -1.93 -10.68 -15.24
CA GLU A 183 -1.43 -9.54 -14.45
C GLU A 183 -2.55 -8.54 -14.15
N VAL A 184 -3.43 -8.24 -15.11
CA VAL A 184 -4.60 -7.39 -14.87
C VAL A 184 -5.56 -8.05 -13.86
N GLU A 185 -5.80 -9.37 -13.95
CA GLU A 185 -6.60 -10.10 -12.96
C GLU A 185 -5.96 -10.03 -11.57
N LYS A 186 -4.64 -10.20 -11.45
CA LYS A 186 -3.92 -10.07 -10.18
C LYS A 186 -4.02 -8.65 -9.60
N ALA A 187 -3.95 -7.62 -10.45
CA ALA A 187 -4.12 -6.23 -10.02
C ALA A 187 -5.51 -6.00 -9.41
N ILE A 188 -6.57 -6.36 -10.13
CA ILE A 188 -7.95 -6.24 -9.64
C ILE A 188 -8.17 -7.07 -8.37
N TRP A 189 -7.61 -8.27 -8.33
CA TRP A 189 -7.67 -9.16 -7.17
C TRP A 189 -6.96 -8.57 -5.94
N SER A 190 -5.81 -7.91 -6.13
CA SER A 190 -5.10 -7.20 -5.07
C SER A 190 -5.95 -6.08 -4.48
N CYS A 191 -6.65 -5.32 -5.32
CA CYS A 191 -7.59 -4.28 -4.89
C CYS A 191 -8.75 -4.85 -4.07
N LYS A 192 -9.29 -6.01 -4.45
CA LYS A 192 -10.34 -6.71 -3.69
C LYS A 192 -9.91 -6.96 -2.25
N TRP A 193 -8.69 -7.38 -2.04
CA TRP A 193 -8.18 -7.75 -0.70
C TRP A 193 -7.59 -6.58 0.08
N GLY A 194 -7.50 -5.41 -0.53
CA GLY A 194 -7.16 -4.18 0.18
C GLY A 194 -5.76 -3.63 -0.10
N ALA A 195 -5.13 -4.00 -1.21
CA ALA A 195 -3.91 -3.33 -1.65
C ALA A 195 -4.19 -1.85 -1.93
N ASP A 196 -3.40 -0.98 -1.33
CA ASP A 196 -3.54 0.48 -1.46
C ASP A 196 -2.76 1.03 -2.64
N THR A 197 -1.70 0.32 -3.05
CA THR A 197 -0.93 0.54 -4.28
C THR A 197 -0.55 -0.80 -4.89
N ILE A 198 -0.13 -0.78 -6.14
CA ILE A 198 0.40 -1.93 -6.85
C ILE A 198 1.71 -1.53 -7.51
N MET A 199 2.75 -2.36 -7.38
CA MET A 199 3.96 -2.23 -8.19
C MET A 199 3.96 -3.26 -9.31
N ASP A 200 4.08 -2.78 -10.55
CA ASP A 200 4.37 -3.61 -11.71
C ASP A 200 5.88 -3.84 -11.83
N LEU A 201 6.31 -5.04 -11.50
CA LEU A 201 7.70 -5.49 -11.56
C LEU A 201 8.00 -6.33 -12.80
N SER A 202 7.20 -6.18 -13.85
CA SER A 202 7.35 -6.93 -15.11
C SER A 202 8.75 -6.80 -15.70
N THR A 203 9.30 -7.94 -16.14
CA THR A 203 10.61 -8.06 -16.81
C THR A 203 10.54 -8.87 -18.11
N GLY A 204 9.34 -9.29 -18.51
CA GLY A 204 9.09 -10.05 -19.73
C GLY A 204 8.99 -9.18 -20.99
N PRO A 205 8.81 -9.78 -22.16
CA PRO A 205 8.47 -9.05 -23.38
C PRO A 205 7.14 -8.30 -23.16
N ASN A 206 6.93 -7.22 -23.90
CA ASN A 206 5.72 -6.40 -23.83
C ASN A 206 5.51 -5.66 -22.49
N ILE A 207 6.58 -5.29 -21.78
CA ILE A 207 6.50 -4.50 -20.52
C ILE A 207 5.61 -3.26 -20.71
N HIS A 208 5.77 -2.53 -21.82
CA HIS A 208 5.00 -1.33 -22.13
C HIS A 208 3.49 -1.61 -22.21
N GLU A 209 3.11 -2.63 -22.97
CA GLU A 209 1.70 -3.00 -23.16
C GLU A 209 1.08 -3.55 -21.87
N THR A 210 1.81 -4.40 -21.14
CA THR A 210 1.36 -4.94 -19.84
C THR A 210 1.06 -3.81 -18.87
N ARG A 211 1.97 -2.85 -18.77
CA ARG A 211 1.81 -1.69 -17.87
C ARG A 211 0.63 -0.80 -18.29
N GLU A 212 0.43 -0.58 -19.59
CA GLU A 212 -0.71 0.20 -20.07
C GLU A 212 -2.04 -0.43 -19.66
N TRP A 213 -2.20 -1.75 -19.83
CA TRP A 213 -3.39 -2.47 -19.40
C TRP A 213 -3.62 -2.40 -17.88
N ILE A 214 -2.53 -2.50 -17.08
CA ILE A 214 -2.61 -2.39 -15.62
C ILE A 214 -3.04 -0.97 -15.23
N LEU A 215 -2.43 0.08 -15.78
CA LEU A 215 -2.73 1.48 -15.47
C LEU A 215 -4.19 1.83 -15.78
N ARG A 216 -4.64 1.57 -17.00
CA ARG A 216 -6.03 1.91 -17.41
C ARG A 216 -7.09 1.16 -16.60
N ASN A 217 -6.73 0.05 -15.95
CA ASN A 217 -7.63 -0.79 -15.18
C ASN A 217 -7.35 -0.76 -13.66
N SER A 218 -6.51 0.14 -13.17
CA SER A 218 -6.22 0.26 -11.74
C SER A 218 -6.93 1.43 -11.08
N PRO A 219 -7.74 1.19 -10.04
CA PRO A 219 -8.29 2.25 -9.21
C PRO A 219 -7.32 2.75 -8.13
N VAL A 220 -6.12 2.15 -8.03
CA VAL A 220 -5.09 2.51 -7.05
C VAL A 220 -3.82 2.93 -7.77
N PRO A 221 -2.95 3.75 -7.14
CA PRO A 221 -1.68 4.17 -7.74
C PRO A 221 -0.80 2.99 -8.13
N ILE A 222 -0.11 3.14 -9.26
CA ILE A 222 0.83 2.15 -9.81
C ILE A 222 2.26 2.65 -9.68
N GLY A 223 3.12 1.81 -9.10
CA GLY A 223 4.56 2.01 -9.05
C GLY A 223 5.31 1.09 -10.00
N THR A 224 6.51 1.49 -10.40
CA THR A 224 7.42 0.68 -11.22
C THR A 224 8.87 0.85 -10.79
N VAL A 225 9.74 0.03 -11.37
CA VAL A 225 11.19 0.12 -11.23
C VAL A 225 11.79 0.35 -12.63
N PRO A 226 11.97 1.60 -13.08
CA PRO A 226 12.31 1.92 -14.48
C PRO A 226 13.56 1.23 -15.01
N ILE A 227 14.52 0.92 -14.13
CA ILE A 227 15.75 0.24 -14.53
C ILE A 227 15.51 -1.15 -15.12
N TYR A 228 14.38 -1.81 -14.82
CA TYR A 228 14.07 -3.12 -15.40
C TYR A 228 13.79 -3.01 -16.90
N GLN A 229 13.03 -2.01 -17.33
CA GLN A 229 12.81 -1.75 -18.75
C GLN A 229 14.09 -1.21 -19.43
N ALA A 230 14.89 -0.40 -18.73
CA ALA A 230 16.18 0.05 -19.24
C ALA A 230 17.13 -1.14 -19.49
N MET A 231 17.14 -2.14 -18.59
CA MET A 231 17.90 -3.38 -18.77
C MET A 231 17.45 -4.20 -19.97
N GLU A 232 16.15 -4.22 -20.27
CA GLU A 232 15.64 -4.87 -21.46
C GLU A 232 16.18 -4.21 -22.74
N ARG A 233 16.21 -2.86 -22.78
CA ARG A 233 16.76 -2.11 -23.93
C ARG A 233 18.24 -2.38 -24.20
N VAL A 234 18.99 -2.83 -23.22
CA VAL A 234 20.40 -3.21 -23.33
C VAL A 234 20.62 -4.73 -23.32
N ASN A 235 19.57 -5.52 -23.59
CA ASN A 235 19.62 -6.99 -23.62
C ASN A 235 20.22 -7.61 -22.35
N GLY A 236 19.91 -7.05 -21.18
CA GLY A 236 20.33 -7.56 -19.88
C GLY A 236 21.78 -7.24 -19.49
N LYS A 237 22.49 -6.41 -20.24
CA LYS A 237 23.88 -6.02 -19.96
C LYS A 237 23.92 -4.74 -19.12
N ALA A 238 24.10 -4.87 -17.82
CA ALA A 238 24.11 -3.72 -16.91
C ALA A 238 25.17 -2.67 -17.28
N GLU A 239 26.34 -3.14 -17.78
CA GLU A 239 27.45 -2.31 -18.23
C GLU A 239 27.12 -1.42 -19.45
N ASP A 240 26.14 -1.77 -20.25
CA ASP A 240 25.73 -1.00 -21.44
C ASP A 240 24.67 0.07 -21.12
N LEU A 241 24.20 0.17 -19.87
CA LEU A 241 23.27 1.21 -19.46
C LEU A 241 23.93 2.59 -19.56
N THR A 242 23.14 3.56 -20.03
CA THR A 242 23.51 4.98 -20.05
C THR A 242 22.42 5.83 -19.43
N TRP A 243 22.76 7.06 -19.05
CA TRP A 243 21.78 8.03 -18.58
C TRP A 243 20.67 8.27 -19.62
N GLU A 244 21.02 8.41 -20.90
CA GLU A 244 20.08 8.68 -22.00
C GLU A 244 19.03 7.55 -22.12
N ILE A 245 19.45 6.28 -22.08
CA ILE A 245 18.54 5.12 -22.13
C ILE A 245 17.60 5.14 -20.93
N TYR A 246 18.14 5.39 -19.73
CA TYR A 246 17.35 5.43 -18.51
C TYR A 246 16.38 6.62 -18.52
N ARG A 247 16.83 7.81 -18.91
CA ARG A 247 16.00 9.01 -19.04
C ARG A 247 14.82 8.77 -19.99
N ASP A 248 15.06 8.18 -21.16
CA ASP A 248 14.02 7.94 -22.14
C ASP A 248 12.96 6.94 -21.63
N VAL A 249 13.37 5.93 -20.84
CA VAL A 249 12.44 5.03 -20.13
C VAL A 249 11.64 5.78 -19.07
N LEU A 250 12.30 6.65 -18.31
CA LEU A 250 11.65 7.43 -17.27
C LEU A 250 10.54 8.33 -17.83
N VAL A 251 10.85 9.04 -18.94
CA VAL A 251 9.86 9.91 -19.62
C VAL A 251 8.69 9.07 -20.15
N GLU A 252 8.97 7.95 -20.84
CA GLU A 252 7.93 7.05 -21.36
C GLU A 252 6.97 6.60 -20.26
N GLN A 253 7.47 6.21 -19.10
CA GLN A 253 6.64 5.73 -17.99
C GLN A 253 5.88 6.87 -17.31
N CYS A 254 6.45 8.08 -17.24
CA CYS A 254 5.71 9.28 -16.81
C CYS A 254 4.52 9.56 -17.74
N GLU A 255 4.74 9.50 -19.05
CA GLU A 255 3.70 9.75 -20.07
C GLU A 255 2.59 8.71 -20.05
N GLN A 256 2.92 7.44 -19.73
CA GLN A 256 1.92 6.38 -19.57
C GLN A 256 1.04 6.57 -18.32
N GLY A 257 1.53 7.22 -17.29
CA GLY A 257 0.75 7.46 -16.09
C GLY A 257 1.23 6.74 -14.82
N VAL A 258 2.46 6.23 -14.78
CA VAL A 258 3.01 5.63 -13.55
C VAL A 258 3.06 6.68 -12.43
N ASP A 259 2.53 6.35 -11.25
CA ASP A 259 2.34 7.29 -10.15
C ASP A 259 3.57 7.48 -9.28
N TYR A 260 4.45 6.47 -9.20
CA TYR A 260 5.72 6.57 -8.50
C TYR A 260 6.77 5.60 -9.02
N PHE A 261 8.03 6.00 -8.88
CA PHE A 261 9.18 5.21 -9.32
C PHE A 261 10.07 4.80 -8.17
N THR A 262 10.42 3.52 -8.10
CA THR A 262 11.55 3.07 -7.29
C THR A 262 12.85 3.31 -8.04
N ILE A 263 13.71 4.17 -7.48
CA ILE A 263 14.99 4.58 -8.07
C ILE A 263 16.12 4.35 -7.06
N HIS A 264 17.09 3.49 -7.40
CA HIS A 264 18.23 3.13 -6.54
C HIS A 264 19.36 4.18 -6.58
N CYS A 265 18.99 5.44 -6.39
CA CYS A 265 19.91 6.59 -6.48
C CYS A 265 20.80 6.77 -5.23
N GLY A 266 20.49 6.09 -4.13
CA GLY A 266 21.29 6.09 -2.91
C GLY A 266 22.59 5.28 -3.01
N ILE A 267 22.73 4.44 -4.03
CA ILE A 267 23.95 3.65 -4.25
C ILE A 267 25.07 4.56 -4.75
N ARG A 268 26.19 4.53 -4.03
CA ARG A 268 27.41 5.26 -4.35
C ARG A 268 28.56 4.28 -4.59
N LEU A 269 29.45 4.57 -5.55
CA LEU A 269 30.62 3.74 -5.82
C LEU A 269 31.40 3.42 -4.54
N LYS A 270 31.60 4.41 -3.66
CA LYS A 270 32.29 4.26 -2.38
C LYS A 270 31.59 3.31 -1.38
N ASN A 271 30.28 3.10 -1.52
CA ASN A 271 29.48 2.31 -0.56
C ASN A 271 29.29 0.85 -1.01
N VAL A 272 29.44 0.54 -2.31
CA VAL A 272 29.22 -0.80 -2.86
C VAL A 272 30.06 -1.86 -2.15
N MET A 273 31.33 -1.58 -1.89
CA MET A 273 32.27 -2.51 -1.24
C MET A 273 31.97 -2.75 0.24
N LEU A 274 31.13 -1.91 0.87
CA LEU A 274 30.69 -2.14 2.25
C LEU A 274 29.81 -3.41 2.41
N ALA A 275 29.25 -3.90 1.31
CA ALA A 275 28.44 -5.13 1.28
C ALA A 275 29.27 -6.40 0.97
N ALA A 276 30.60 -6.29 0.80
CA ALA A 276 31.43 -7.42 0.37
C ALA A 276 31.51 -8.54 1.42
N ASP A 277 31.44 -8.19 2.70
CA ASP A 277 31.54 -9.15 3.82
C ASP A 277 30.19 -9.70 4.29
N ARG A 278 29.10 -9.34 3.59
CA ARG A 278 27.74 -9.81 3.93
C ARG A 278 27.56 -11.29 3.64
N LEU A 279 26.72 -11.92 4.46
CA LEU A 279 26.32 -13.31 4.28
C LEU A 279 25.58 -13.52 2.95
N THR A 280 24.74 -12.55 2.53
CA THR A 280 23.92 -12.63 1.33
C THR A 280 24.31 -11.61 0.23
N GLY A 281 25.35 -10.80 0.45
CA GLY A 281 25.80 -9.80 -0.53
C GLY A 281 24.76 -8.71 -0.81
N ILE A 282 24.51 -8.39 -2.09
CA ILE A 282 23.53 -7.42 -2.55
C ILE A 282 22.35 -8.17 -3.16
N VAL A 283 21.20 -8.17 -2.49
CA VAL A 283 20.01 -8.95 -2.88
C VAL A 283 18.99 -8.14 -3.67
N SER A 284 19.09 -6.80 -3.67
CA SER A 284 18.22 -5.95 -4.50
C SER A 284 18.59 -6.10 -5.98
N ARG A 285 17.59 -6.40 -6.83
CA ARG A 285 17.81 -6.48 -8.28
C ARG A 285 18.34 -5.17 -8.88
N GLY A 286 17.67 -4.06 -8.60
CA GLY A 286 18.13 -2.74 -9.03
C GLY A 286 19.45 -2.34 -8.38
N GLY A 287 19.62 -2.67 -7.09
CA GLY A 287 20.86 -2.44 -6.37
C GLY A 287 22.06 -3.16 -6.98
N SER A 288 21.92 -4.44 -7.32
CA SER A 288 22.99 -5.22 -7.96
C SER A 288 23.35 -4.71 -9.36
N ILE A 289 22.35 -4.28 -10.14
CA ILE A 289 22.54 -3.69 -11.47
C ILE A 289 23.40 -2.43 -11.39
N ILE A 290 23.02 -1.47 -10.56
CA ILE A 290 23.75 -0.21 -10.38
C ILE A 290 25.12 -0.44 -9.74
N SER A 291 25.24 -1.34 -8.75
CA SER A 291 26.53 -1.69 -8.15
C SER A 291 27.49 -2.28 -9.17
N LYS A 292 27.01 -3.19 -10.04
CA LYS A 292 27.81 -3.74 -11.14
C LYS A 292 28.26 -2.65 -12.11
N TRP A 293 27.34 -1.76 -12.49
CA TRP A 293 27.67 -0.64 -13.38
C TRP A 293 28.77 0.25 -12.80
N CYS A 294 28.62 0.68 -11.53
CA CYS A 294 29.60 1.52 -10.84
C CYS A 294 30.99 0.84 -10.79
N GLN A 295 31.03 -0.44 -10.45
CA GLN A 295 32.29 -1.21 -10.39
C GLN A 295 32.93 -1.40 -11.74
N THR A 296 32.15 -1.71 -12.79
CA THR A 296 32.68 -1.93 -14.13
C THR A 296 33.29 -0.65 -14.70
N HIS A 297 32.59 0.47 -14.54
CA HIS A 297 33.05 1.75 -15.08
C HIS A 297 33.97 2.53 -14.17
N GLN A 298 34.12 2.13 -12.90
CA GLN A 298 34.86 2.88 -11.85
C GLN A 298 34.37 4.33 -11.78
N LYS A 299 33.04 4.52 -11.90
CA LYS A 299 32.37 5.82 -11.88
C LYS A 299 31.26 5.83 -10.83
N GLU A 300 30.88 7.03 -10.42
CA GLU A 300 29.72 7.24 -9.59
C GLU A 300 28.44 6.83 -10.33
N SER A 301 27.41 6.44 -9.59
CA SER A 301 26.10 6.09 -10.14
C SER A 301 25.53 7.24 -10.97
N PHE A 302 25.16 6.98 -12.23
CA PHE A 302 24.49 7.99 -13.06
C PHE A 302 23.12 8.38 -12.47
N LEU A 303 22.45 7.52 -11.70
CA LEU A 303 21.20 7.87 -11.00
C LEU A 303 21.42 8.91 -9.90
N TYR A 304 22.57 8.88 -9.23
CA TYR A 304 22.94 9.89 -8.25
C TYR A 304 23.39 11.19 -8.93
N GLU A 305 24.23 11.11 -9.97
CA GLU A 305 24.76 12.28 -10.69
C GLU A 305 23.64 13.09 -11.37
N HIS A 306 22.65 12.40 -11.99
CA HIS A 306 21.53 13.02 -12.70
C HIS A 306 20.25 13.13 -11.85
N PHE A 307 20.35 13.04 -10.51
CA PHE A 307 19.17 13.03 -9.65
C PHE A 307 18.31 14.29 -9.79
N ASP A 308 18.93 15.47 -9.96
CA ASP A 308 18.19 16.72 -10.17
C ASP A 308 17.43 16.73 -11.50
N GLU A 309 17.99 16.15 -12.56
CA GLU A 309 17.32 15.98 -13.85
C GLU A 309 16.14 15.00 -13.74
N ILE A 310 16.31 13.92 -12.96
CA ILE A 310 15.21 13.00 -12.65
C ILE A 310 14.07 13.76 -11.97
N CYS A 311 14.36 14.57 -10.96
CA CYS A 311 13.36 15.39 -10.30
C CYS A 311 12.67 16.37 -11.26
N ASP A 312 13.40 17.01 -12.17
CA ASP A 312 12.82 17.92 -13.16
C ASP A 312 11.89 17.22 -14.16
N ILE A 313 12.15 15.94 -14.46
CA ILE A 313 11.28 15.13 -15.31
C ILE A 313 9.99 14.78 -14.55
N VAL A 314 10.10 14.14 -13.39
CA VAL A 314 8.95 13.62 -12.64
C VAL A 314 8.02 14.73 -12.14
N ALA A 315 8.56 15.90 -11.83
CA ALA A 315 7.78 17.07 -11.41
C ALA A 315 6.76 17.54 -12.45
N ARG A 316 6.99 17.27 -13.74
CA ARG A 316 6.07 17.67 -14.83
C ARG A 316 4.78 16.83 -14.86
N TYR A 317 4.79 15.68 -14.20
CA TYR A 317 3.71 14.69 -14.24
C TYR A 317 3.11 14.40 -12.86
N ASP A 318 3.60 15.04 -11.79
CA ASP A 318 3.26 14.77 -10.38
C ASP A 318 3.57 13.30 -9.97
N VAL A 319 4.68 12.78 -10.47
CA VAL A 319 5.17 11.44 -10.12
C VAL A 319 5.99 11.52 -8.83
N ALA A 320 5.70 10.66 -7.87
CA ALA A 320 6.48 10.57 -6.64
C ALA A 320 7.72 9.67 -6.82
N LEU A 321 8.73 9.86 -5.99
CA LEU A 321 9.92 9.03 -5.95
C LEU A 321 9.93 8.11 -4.72
N SER A 322 10.09 6.83 -4.94
CA SER A 322 10.49 5.84 -3.94
C SER A 322 12.01 5.67 -4.03
N LEU A 323 12.75 6.21 -3.07
CA LEU A 323 14.20 6.07 -3.05
C LEU A 323 14.54 4.64 -2.63
N GLY A 324 14.98 3.83 -3.61
CA GLY A 324 15.14 2.39 -3.46
C GLY A 324 16.33 2.00 -2.57
N ASP A 325 16.13 1.03 -1.70
CA ASP A 325 17.15 0.48 -0.80
C ASP A 325 17.99 -0.62 -1.48
N GLY A 326 18.80 -0.23 -2.44
CA GLY A 326 19.64 -1.14 -3.22
C GLY A 326 20.67 -1.92 -2.41
N LEU A 327 21.07 -1.40 -1.26
CA LEU A 327 21.97 -2.04 -0.31
C LEU A 327 21.23 -2.58 0.93
N ARG A 328 19.94 -2.89 0.83
CA ARG A 328 19.20 -3.56 1.91
C ARG A 328 19.80 -4.92 2.27
N PRO A 329 19.73 -5.35 3.55
CA PRO A 329 20.16 -6.68 3.95
C PRO A 329 19.25 -7.76 3.38
N GLY A 330 19.84 -8.90 2.98
CA GLY A 330 19.13 -10.08 2.52
C GLY A 330 19.04 -11.19 3.57
N SER A 331 19.52 -10.93 4.79
CA SER A 331 19.42 -11.80 5.94
C SER A 331 19.36 -10.99 7.23
N ILE A 332 18.81 -11.58 8.29
CA ILE A 332 18.80 -10.92 9.61
C ILE A 332 20.21 -10.73 10.19
N TYR A 333 21.19 -11.50 9.73
CA TYR A 333 22.60 -11.35 10.12
C TYR A 333 23.19 -10.02 9.65
N ASP A 334 22.88 -9.62 8.41
CA ASP A 334 23.39 -8.40 7.77
C ASP A 334 22.60 -7.13 8.16
N ALA A 335 21.52 -7.27 8.95
CA ALA A 335 20.62 -6.17 9.31
C ALA A 335 21.31 -5.04 10.06
N ASN A 336 21.03 -3.79 9.67
CA ASN A 336 21.57 -2.56 10.25
C ASN A 336 23.11 -2.44 10.09
N ASP A 337 23.64 -2.98 9.01
CA ASP A 337 25.07 -2.90 8.74
C ASP A 337 25.48 -1.53 8.15
N ARG A 338 26.78 -1.37 7.95
CA ARG A 338 27.35 -0.13 7.42
C ARG A 338 26.90 0.18 5.99
N ALA A 339 26.70 -0.85 5.16
CA ALA A 339 26.27 -0.68 3.77
C ALA A 339 24.85 -0.11 3.71
N GLN A 340 23.92 -0.72 4.46
CA GLN A 340 22.53 -0.25 4.55
C GLN A 340 22.45 1.20 5.04
N PHE A 341 23.16 1.53 6.13
CA PHE A 341 23.07 2.87 6.70
C PHE A 341 23.80 3.94 5.88
N ALA A 342 24.87 3.59 5.17
CA ALA A 342 25.53 4.51 4.25
C ALA A 342 24.66 4.89 3.05
N GLU A 343 23.85 3.95 2.56
CA GLU A 343 22.83 4.24 1.54
C GLU A 343 21.71 5.12 2.10
N LEU A 344 21.20 4.80 3.29
CA LEU A 344 20.17 5.58 3.97
C LEU A 344 20.61 7.03 4.20
N ASP A 345 21.84 7.26 4.63
CA ASP A 345 22.40 8.60 4.81
C ASP A 345 22.45 9.36 3.46
N THR A 346 22.75 8.69 2.35
CA THR A 346 22.69 9.28 1.00
C THR A 346 21.24 9.60 0.59
N MET A 347 20.29 8.70 0.89
CA MET A 347 18.88 8.96 0.60
C MET A 347 18.36 10.20 1.35
N GLY A 348 18.82 10.43 2.58
CA GLY A 348 18.49 11.64 3.34
C GLY A 348 18.93 12.94 2.63
N GLU A 349 20.13 12.97 2.04
CA GLU A 349 20.58 14.09 1.19
C GLU A 349 19.66 14.28 -0.02
N LEU A 350 19.28 13.19 -0.67
CA LEU A 350 18.45 13.24 -1.89
C LEU A 350 17.02 13.70 -1.60
N VAL A 351 16.48 13.42 -0.41
CA VAL A 351 15.16 13.93 0.03
C VAL A 351 15.12 15.45 -0.04
N GLU A 352 16.11 16.14 0.52
CA GLU A 352 16.15 17.62 0.50
C GLU A 352 16.23 18.18 -0.92
N ARG A 353 17.00 17.54 -1.79
CA ARG A 353 17.12 17.92 -3.21
C ARG A 353 15.79 17.78 -3.95
N ALA A 354 15.05 16.68 -3.72
CA ALA A 354 13.74 16.45 -4.32
C ALA A 354 12.70 17.47 -3.81
N TRP A 355 12.65 17.69 -2.50
CA TRP A 355 11.72 18.68 -1.91
C TRP A 355 11.97 20.11 -2.38
N ALA A 356 13.21 20.48 -2.66
CA ALA A 356 13.54 21.78 -3.26
C ALA A 356 12.89 21.97 -4.64
N LYS A 357 12.63 20.87 -5.35
CA LYS A 357 11.95 20.84 -6.67
C LYS A 357 10.46 20.50 -6.58
N ASN A 358 9.87 20.47 -5.38
CA ASN A 358 8.48 20.08 -5.10
C ASN A 358 8.14 18.63 -5.48
N VAL A 359 9.13 17.74 -5.56
CA VAL A 359 8.94 16.33 -5.80
C VAL A 359 8.67 15.62 -4.49
N GLN A 360 7.56 14.90 -4.43
CA GLN A 360 7.19 14.06 -3.29
C GLN A 360 8.08 12.82 -3.23
N VAL A 361 8.56 12.48 -2.02
CA VAL A 361 9.52 11.38 -1.83
C VAL A 361 9.10 10.51 -0.64
N PHE A 362 9.25 9.20 -0.79
CA PHE A 362 9.28 8.25 0.31
C PHE A 362 10.50 7.32 0.16
N ILE A 363 10.90 6.70 1.26
CA ILE A 363 12.16 5.95 1.39
C ILE A 363 11.85 4.47 1.45
N GLU A 364 12.50 3.64 0.65
CA GLU A 364 12.46 2.20 0.83
C GLU A 364 13.33 1.75 2.00
N GLY A 365 12.91 0.68 2.64
CA GLY A 365 13.57 0.13 3.80
C GLY A 365 13.65 -1.40 3.80
N PRO A 366 14.35 -1.97 4.80
CA PRO A 366 14.87 -3.33 4.77
C PRO A 366 13.79 -4.41 4.75
N GLY A 367 14.18 -5.55 4.13
CA GLY A 367 13.37 -6.76 4.08
C GLY A 367 13.69 -7.80 5.16
N HIS A 368 14.86 -7.75 5.80
CA HIS A 368 15.31 -8.73 6.81
C HIS A 368 15.88 -7.99 8.02
N VAL A 369 15.10 -7.93 9.11
CA VAL A 369 15.56 -7.29 10.36
C VAL A 369 15.01 -8.06 11.56
N PRO A 370 15.83 -8.58 12.45
CA PRO A 370 15.36 -9.24 13.65
C PRO A 370 14.69 -8.22 14.58
N MET A 371 13.67 -8.65 15.32
CA MET A 371 12.77 -7.78 16.09
C MET A 371 13.48 -6.73 16.95
N HIS A 372 14.57 -7.07 17.60
CA HIS A 372 15.30 -6.16 18.49
C HIS A 372 16.04 -5.02 17.78
N LYS A 373 16.25 -5.11 16.46
CA LYS A 373 16.89 -4.06 15.63
C LYS A 373 15.87 -3.18 14.88
N ILE A 374 14.60 -3.52 14.86
CA ILE A 374 13.57 -2.81 14.06
C ILE A 374 13.40 -1.36 14.53
N LYS A 375 13.40 -1.13 15.86
CA LYS A 375 13.26 0.22 16.40
C LYS A 375 14.41 1.13 15.99
N GLU A 376 15.64 0.67 16.12
CA GLU A 376 16.84 1.40 15.69
C GLU A 376 16.78 1.77 14.20
N ASN A 377 16.35 0.82 13.37
CA ASN A 377 16.22 1.04 11.93
C ASN A 377 15.23 2.18 11.62
N MET A 378 14.05 2.15 12.26
CA MET A 378 13.03 3.19 12.08
C MET A 378 13.50 4.56 12.59
N GLU A 379 14.08 4.61 13.80
CA GLU A 379 14.56 5.86 14.41
C GLU A 379 15.65 6.51 13.54
N ARG A 380 16.56 5.71 12.97
CA ARG A 380 17.59 6.21 12.08
C ARG A 380 17.00 6.77 10.77
N GLN A 381 16.00 6.11 10.20
CA GLN A 381 15.32 6.63 9.01
C GLN A 381 14.64 7.97 9.30
N ILE A 382 13.93 8.08 10.41
CA ILE A 382 13.27 9.33 10.83
C ILE A 382 14.29 10.46 10.94
N GLU A 383 15.42 10.21 11.61
CA GLU A 383 16.48 11.20 11.81
C GLU A 383 17.14 11.59 10.49
N LYS A 384 17.58 10.62 9.69
CA LYS A 384 18.41 10.86 8.49
C LYS A 384 17.62 11.30 7.28
N CYS A 385 16.35 10.89 7.17
CA CYS A 385 15.49 11.22 6.04
C CYS A 385 14.41 12.26 6.38
N HIS A 386 14.63 13.09 7.40
CA HIS A 386 13.81 14.27 7.72
C HIS A 386 12.31 13.99 7.90
N ASN A 387 11.95 12.81 8.43
CA ASN A 387 10.58 12.32 8.55
C ASN A 387 9.85 12.02 7.22
N ALA A 388 10.55 11.94 6.08
CA ALA A 388 9.94 11.41 4.86
C ALA A 388 9.31 10.04 5.13
N PRO A 389 8.17 9.68 4.49
CA PRO A 389 7.51 8.41 4.74
C PRO A 389 8.46 7.22 4.49
N PHE A 390 8.33 6.18 5.30
CA PHE A 390 9.12 4.95 5.16
C PHE A 390 8.25 3.85 4.57
N TYR A 391 8.81 3.13 3.59
CA TYR A 391 8.21 2.01 2.88
C TYR A 391 9.10 0.79 3.03
N THR A 392 8.64 -0.24 3.76
CA THR A 392 9.49 -1.38 4.13
C THR A 392 8.98 -2.69 3.54
N LEU A 393 9.92 -3.57 3.16
CA LEU A 393 9.62 -4.94 2.73
C LEU A 393 9.50 -5.85 3.97
N GLY A 394 8.35 -5.83 4.62
CA GLY A 394 8.14 -6.50 5.89
C GLY A 394 8.52 -5.62 7.09
N PRO A 395 9.60 -5.92 7.86
CA PRO A 395 10.66 -6.88 7.56
C PRO A 395 10.40 -8.32 8.05
N LEU A 396 11.04 -9.30 7.40
CA LEU A 396 11.15 -10.67 7.89
C LEU A 396 12.00 -10.68 9.17
N VAL A 397 11.46 -11.23 10.25
CA VAL A 397 12.15 -11.23 11.56
C VAL A 397 13.02 -12.47 11.79
N THR A 398 12.94 -13.44 10.89
CA THR A 398 13.75 -14.68 10.88
C THR A 398 13.82 -15.21 9.45
N ASP A 399 14.89 -15.94 9.12
CA ASP A 399 15.18 -16.47 7.77
C ASP A 399 14.88 -17.97 7.62
N ILE A 400 14.30 -18.61 8.65
CA ILE A 400 14.15 -20.08 8.68
C ILE A 400 12.85 -20.61 8.09
N ALA A 401 12.02 -19.75 7.49
CA ALA A 401 10.63 -20.09 7.17
C ALA A 401 10.27 -20.00 5.68
N PRO A 402 11.02 -20.56 4.73
CA PRO A 402 10.59 -20.61 3.34
C PRO A 402 9.19 -21.22 3.19
N GLY A 403 8.30 -20.57 2.43
CA GLY A 403 6.89 -20.92 2.31
C GLY A 403 5.99 -20.28 3.37
N TYR A 404 6.57 -19.67 4.42
CA TYR A 404 5.89 -18.94 5.49
C TYR A 404 6.41 -17.51 5.64
N ASP A 405 7.16 -17.01 4.67
CA ASP A 405 7.79 -15.69 4.73
C ASP A 405 6.78 -14.55 4.90
N HIS A 406 5.55 -14.71 4.38
CA HIS A 406 4.44 -13.78 4.62
C HIS A 406 4.05 -13.67 6.11
N ILE A 407 4.23 -14.74 6.91
CA ILE A 407 3.98 -14.72 8.36
C ILE A 407 5.12 -14.04 9.09
N THR A 408 6.37 -14.44 8.82
CA THR A 408 7.55 -13.88 9.49
C THR A 408 7.69 -12.39 9.20
N SER A 409 7.36 -11.96 7.99
CA SER A 409 7.40 -10.55 7.63
C SER A 409 6.19 -9.77 8.15
N ALA A 410 4.99 -10.35 8.26
CA ALA A 410 3.85 -9.68 8.89
C ALA A 410 4.11 -9.35 10.38
N ILE A 411 4.86 -10.20 11.10
CA ILE A 411 5.30 -9.91 12.48
C ILE A 411 6.14 -8.64 12.53
N GLY A 412 7.16 -8.55 11.69
CA GLY A 412 8.03 -7.36 11.62
C GLY A 412 7.31 -6.13 11.07
N ALA A 413 6.42 -6.32 10.10
CA ALA A 413 5.60 -5.28 9.51
C ALA A 413 4.68 -4.62 10.56
N ALA A 414 4.04 -5.39 11.42
CA ALA A 414 3.22 -4.85 12.51
C ALA A 414 4.09 -4.03 13.48
N GLN A 415 5.27 -4.51 13.81
CA GLN A 415 6.18 -3.82 14.74
C GLN A 415 6.74 -2.53 14.14
N ILE A 416 7.23 -2.56 12.90
CA ILE A 416 7.83 -1.37 12.27
C ILE A 416 6.74 -0.35 11.91
N GLY A 417 5.54 -0.81 11.53
CA GLY A 417 4.37 0.04 11.30
C GLY A 417 3.96 0.79 12.56
N TRP A 418 3.97 0.12 13.72
CA TRP A 418 3.74 0.77 15.02
C TRP A 418 4.78 1.88 15.28
N TYR A 419 6.05 1.66 14.93
CA TYR A 419 7.10 2.65 15.12
C TYR A 419 7.06 3.80 14.09
N GLY A 420 6.31 3.66 12.98
CA GLY A 420 6.06 4.77 12.07
C GLY A 420 6.22 4.50 10.58
N THR A 421 6.49 3.27 10.15
CA THR A 421 6.45 2.94 8.72
C THR A 421 5.07 3.27 8.15
N ALA A 422 5.06 3.97 7.02
CA ALA A 422 3.85 4.49 6.38
C ALA A 422 3.23 3.53 5.37
N MET A 423 4.08 2.72 4.71
CA MET A 423 3.66 1.73 3.73
C MET A 423 4.46 0.44 3.88
N LEU A 424 3.80 -0.68 3.71
CA LEU A 424 4.36 -2.02 3.81
C LEU A 424 4.30 -2.69 2.43
N CYS A 425 5.44 -3.14 1.92
CA CYS A 425 5.47 -4.05 0.79
C CYS A 425 5.07 -5.43 1.27
N TYR A 426 4.06 -6.01 0.65
CA TYR A 426 3.62 -7.35 1.02
C TYR A 426 4.68 -8.40 0.64
N VAL A 427 4.62 -9.53 1.33
CA VAL A 427 5.38 -10.75 1.04
C VAL A 427 4.38 -11.88 0.88
N THR A 428 4.58 -12.74 -0.11
CA THR A 428 3.72 -13.90 -0.36
C THR A 428 4.34 -15.18 0.20
N PRO A 429 3.56 -16.29 0.31
CA PRO A 429 4.11 -17.59 0.68
C PRO A 429 5.22 -18.09 -0.27
N LYS A 430 5.24 -17.59 -1.52
CA LYS A 430 6.24 -17.97 -2.53
C LYS A 430 7.48 -17.07 -2.57
N GLU A 431 7.63 -16.14 -1.62
CA GLU A 431 8.84 -15.32 -1.56
C GLU A 431 10.09 -16.20 -1.56
N HIS A 432 11.12 -15.78 -2.29
CA HIS A 432 12.36 -16.53 -2.53
C HIS A 432 12.20 -17.89 -3.24
N LEU A 433 11.00 -18.34 -3.59
CA LEU A 433 10.73 -19.67 -4.15
C LEU A 433 10.21 -19.65 -5.59
N ALA A 434 9.21 -18.81 -5.88
CA ALA A 434 8.55 -18.80 -7.20
C ALA A 434 7.74 -17.51 -7.42
N LEU A 435 7.26 -17.32 -8.66
CA LEU A 435 6.32 -16.25 -8.99
C LEU A 435 4.94 -16.55 -8.34
N PRO A 436 4.34 -15.60 -7.61
CA PRO A 436 3.06 -15.81 -6.96
C PRO A 436 1.88 -15.87 -7.96
N ASP A 437 0.94 -16.74 -7.71
CA ASP A 437 -0.37 -16.74 -8.33
C ASP A 437 -1.36 -15.86 -7.53
N LYS A 438 -2.62 -15.76 -8.00
CA LYS A 438 -3.61 -14.89 -7.34
C LYS A 438 -3.97 -15.32 -5.90
N ASN A 439 -3.84 -16.60 -5.55
CA ASN A 439 -4.10 -17.06 -4.19
C ASN A 439 -2.96 -16.68 -3.25
N ASP A 440 -1.73 -16.77 -3.73
CA ASP A 440 -0.55 -16.29 -2.98
C ASP A 440 -0.63 -14.78 -2.77
N VAL A 441 -1.09 -14.03 -3.79
CA VAL A 441 -1.36 -12.59 -3.67
C VAL A 441 -2.40 -12.31 -2.59
N ARG A 442 -3.52 -13.04 -2.57
CA ARG A 442 -4.54 -12.93 -1.51
C ARG A 442 -3.94 -13.16 -0.14
N GLU A 443 -3.20 -14.26 0.05
CA GLU A 443 -2.60 -14.59 1.35
C GLU A 443 -1.63 -13.52 1.81
N GLY A 444 -0.78 -13.02 0.93
CA GLY A 444 0.14 -11.94 1.22
C GLY A 444 -0.56 -10.64 1.60
N VAL A 445 -1.53 -10.19 0.78
CA VAL A 445 -2.29 -8.95 1.07
C VAL A 445 -3.05 -9.06 2.39
N VAL A 446 -3.73 -10.19 2.65
CA VAL A 446 -4.47 -10.40 3.90
C VAL A 446 -3.53 -10.37 5.11
N ALA A 447 -2.39 -11.06 5.05
CA ALA A 447 -1.40 -11.07 6.13
C ALA A 447 -0.90 -9.65 6.45
N PHE A 448 -0.61 -8.87 5.42
CA PHE A 448 -0.12 -7.50 5.58
C PHE A 448 -1.20 -6.50 5.98
N LYS A 449 -2.45 -6.67 5.53
CA LYS A 449 -3.57 -5.86 6.07
C LYS A 449 -3.81 -6.12 7.56
N LEU A 450 -3.62 -7.35 8.04
CA LEU A 450 -3.65 -7.65 9.48
C LEU A 450 -2.50 -6.95 10.22
N ALA A 451 -1.28 -6.98 9.67
CA ALA A 451 -0.12 -6.31 10.25
C ALA A 451 -0.31 -4.78 10.30
N ALA A 452 -0.77 -4.18 9.19
CA ALA A 452 -1.07 -2.75 9.10
C ALA A 452 -2.14 -2.32 10.09
N HIS A 453 -3.25 -3.07 10.16
CA HIS A 453 -4.32 -2.79 11.10
C HIS A 453 -3.86 -2.89 12.57
N ALA A 454 -3.06 -3.89 12.91
CA ALA A 454 -2.46 -4.01 14.25
C ALA A 454 -1.56 -2.81 14.58
N ALA A 455 -0.78 -2.32 13.61
CA ALA A 455 0.02 -1.11 13.75
C ALA A 455 -0.85 0.14 13.95
N ASP A 456 -1.95 0.27 13.20
CA ASP A 456 -2.88 1.42 13.29
C ASP A 456 -3.60 1.45 14.64
N LEU A 457 -3.98 0.29 15.19
CA LEU A 457 -4.49 0.16 16.56
C LEU A 457 -3.44 0.61 17.59
N ALA A 458 -2.19 0.17 17.44
CA ALA A 458 -1.10 0.53 18.35
C ALA A 458 -0.73 2.03 18.28
N LYS A 459 -0.86 2.66 17.09
CA LYS A 459 -0.72 4.10 16.89
C LYS A 459 -1.93 4.90 17.40
N GLN A 460 -3.01 4.22 17.80
CA GLN A 460 -4.28 4.85 18.20
C GLN A 460 -4.88 5.72 17.07
N HIS A 461 -4.78 5.25 15.83
CA HIS A 461 -5.37 5.96 14.69
C HIS A 461 -6.88 6.18 14.92
N PRO A 462 -7.40 7.41 14.68
CA PRO A 462 -8.82 7.70 14.90
C PRO A 462 -9.74 6.71 14.17
N GLY A 463 -10.69 6.13 14.91
CA GLY A 463 -11.66 5.19 14.38
C GLY A 463 -11.14 3.76 14.09
N ALA A 464 -9.85 3.45 14.28
CA ALA A 464 -9.31 2.11 14.03
C ALA A 464 -10.01 1.00 14.83
N MET A 465 -10.31 1.25 16.11
CA MET A 465 -10.99 0.28 17.01
C MET A 465 -12.45 -0.03 16.65
N VAL A 466 -13.09 0.76 15.80
CA VAL A 466 -14.54 0.64 15.53
C VAL A 466 -14.90 -0.75 15.00
N ARG A 467 -14.13 -1.24 14.03
CA ARG A 467 -14.38 -2.54 13.39
C ARG A 467 -14.14 -3.70 14.35
N ASP A 468 -13.08 -3.64 15.17
CA ASP A 468 -12.75 -4.66 16.17
C ASP A 468 -13.82 -4.75 17.25
N ASN A 469 -14.26 -3.60 17.76
CA ASN A 469 -15.32 -3.53 18.77
C ASN A 469 -16.64 -4.09 18.23
N ALA A 470 -17.02 -3.72 17.00
CA ALA A 470 -18.23 -4.21 16.36
C ALA A 470 -18.19 -5.73 16.15
N LEU A 471 -17.07 -6.26 15.64
CA LEU A 471 -16.88 -7.70 15.44
C LEU A 471 -16.86 -8.46 16.76
N SER A 472 -16.17 -7.94 17.78
CA SER A 472 -16.11 -8.55 19.10
C SER A 472 -17.48 -8.61 19.78
N LYS A 473 -18.28 -7.53 19.65
CA LYS A 473 -19.67 -7.50 20.10
C LYS A 473 -20.53 -8.51 19.36
N ALA A 474 -20.41 -8.57 18.02
CA ALA A 474 -21.12 -9.54 17.20
C ALA A 474 -20.77 -10.99 17.59
N ARG A 475 -19.49 -11.27 17.92
CA ARG A 475 -19.02 -12.56 18.40
C ARG A 475 -19.62 -12.91 19.78
N TYR A 476 -19.64 -11.99 20.71
CA TYR A 476 -20.25 -12.19 22.02
C TYR A 476 -21.75 -12.51 21.92
N GLU A 477 -22.48 -11.81 21.04
CA GLU A 477 -23.90 -11.98 20.82
C GLU A 477 -24.26 -13.12 19.86
N PHE A 478 -23.28 -13.90 19.39
CA PHE A 478 -23.45 -14.99 18.41
C PHE A 478 -24.12 -14.52 17.10
N ARG A 479 -23.93 -13.29 16.70
CA ARG A 479 -24.36 -12.75 15.41
C ARG A 479 -23.36 -13.16 14.32
N TRP A 480 -23.37 -14.44 13.97
CA TRP A 480 -22.40 -15.08 13.05
C TRP A 480 -22.27 -14.35 11.72
N LYS A 481 -23.41 -13.94 11.15
CA LYS A 481 -23.41 -13.21 9.87
C LYS A 481 -22.61 -11.90 9.96
N ASP A 482 -22.79 -11.16 11.07
CA ASP A 482 -22.06 -9.91 11.28
C ASP A 482 -20.56 -10.17 11.49
N GLN A 483 -20.20 -11.25 12.21
CA GLN A 483 -18.78 -11.61 12.35
C GLN A 483 -18.10 -11.83 10.99
N PHE A 484 -18.76 -12.51 10.06
CA PHE A 484 -18.21 -12.74 8.73
C PHE A 484 -18.15 -11.46 7.92
N ASN A 485 -19.23 -10.68 7.90
CA ASN A 485 -19.32 -9.43 7.15
C ASN A 485 -18.29 -8.38 7.62
N LEU A 486 -17.98 -8.38 8.92
CA LEU A 486 -16.98 -7.48 9.52
C LEU A 486 -15.56 -8.03 9.44
N SER A 487 -15.34 -9.31 9.13
CA SER A 487 -14.00 -9.90 9.05
C SER A 487 -13.22 -9.35 7.85
N LEU A 488 -11.89 -9.39 7.93
CA LEU A 488 -11.01 -8.97 6.83
C LEU A 488 -11.17 -9.91 5.63
N ASP A 489 -11.27 -11.21 5.89
CA ASP A 489 -11.52 -12.25 4.89
C ASP A 489 -12.83 -12.99 5.23
N PRO A 490 -13.97 -12.46 4.78
CA PRO A 490 -15.28 -13.04 5.06
C PRO A 490 -15.48 -14.39 4.37
N GLU A 491 -14.83 -14.64 3.24
CA GLU A 491 -14.95 -15.87 2.48
C GLU A 491 -14.32 -17.03 3.25
N LYS A 492 -13.08 -16.86 3.73
CA LYS A 492 -12.34 -17.87 4.51
C LYS A 492 -13.03 -18.13 5.86
N ALA A 493 -13.48 -17.07 6.54
CA ALA A 493 -14.20 -17.20 7.81
C ALA A 493 -15.49 -18.00 7.65
N LEU A 494 -16.27 -17.74 6.61
CA LEU A 494 -17.51 -18.48 6.32
C LEU A 494 -17.23 -19.92 5.91
N GLU A 495 -16.19 -20.17 5.10
CA GLU A 495 -15.77 -21.51 4.71
C GLU A 495 -15.47 -22.38 5.93
N TYR A 496 -14.63 -21.90 6.84
CA TYR A 496 -14.27 -22.63 8.06
C TYR A 496 -15.46 -22.86 8.99
N TYR A 497 -16.34 -21.86 9.09
CA TYR A 497 -17.56 -22.03 9.87
C TYR A 497 -18.50 -23.11 9.30
N LYS A 498 -18.64 -23.20 7.97
CA LYS A 498 -19.47 -24.21 7.32
C LYS A 498 -18.98 -25.64 7.52
N THR A 499 -17.70 -25.86 7.80
CA THR A 499 -17.17 -27.19 8.18
C THR A 499 -17.66 -27.63 9.56
N SER A 500 -18.25 -26.70 10.34
CA SER A 500 -18.85 -26.96 11.64
C SER A 500 -20.26 -27.53 11.49
N ASN A 501 -20.58 -28.58 12.22
CA ASN A 501 -21.92 -29.23 12.21
C ASN A 501 -22.98 -28.43 13.00
N ASN A 502 -22.64 -27.21 13.51
CA ASN A 502 -23.54 -26.40 14.36
C ASN A 502 -23.75 -25.00 13.78
N VAL A 503 -24.18 -24.93 12.55
CA VAL A 503 -24.45 -23.65 11.88
C VAL A 503 -25.63 -22.93 12.53
N GLY A 504 -25.43 -21.66 12.97
CA GLY A 504 -26.45 -20.83 13.60
C GLY A 504 -26.64 -21.03 15.12
N GLY A 505 -25.87 -21.92 15.75
CA GLY A 505 -25.95 -22.17 17.19
C GLY A 505 -25.32 -21.07 18.06
N LYS A 506 -25.69 -21.04 19.35
CA LYS A 506 -25.09 -20.16 20.37
C LYS A 506 -23.80 -20.76 20.97
N TYR A 507 -22.99 -21.40 20.14
CA TYR A 507 -21.65 -21.91 20.46
C TYR A 507 -20.97 -22.37 19.15
N CYS A 508 -19.67 -22.50 19.15
CA CYS A 508 -18.93 -23.14 18.06
C CYS A 508 -18.52 -24.58 18.45
N THR A 509 -18.14 -25.40 17.49
CA THR A 509 -17.72 -26.80 17.72
C THR A 509 -16.44 -26.91 18.53
N MET A 510 -15.63 -25.86 18.63
CA MET A 510 -14.40 -25.84 19.44
C MET A 510 -14.70 -26.06 20.94
N CYS A 511 -15.70 -25.37 21.50
CA CYS A 511 -16.06 -25.48 22.92
C CYS A 511 -17.26 -26.41 23.15
N GLY A 512 -18.14 -26.56 22.16
CA GLY A 512 -19.40 -27.28 22.30
C GLY A 512 -20.42 -26.54 23.19
N PRO A 513 -21.60 -27.16 23.42
CA PRO A 513 -22.74 -26.49 24.05
C PRO A 513 -22.55 -26.20 25.54
N ASN A 514 -21.73 -26.96 26.24
CA ASN A 514 -21.60 -26.91 27.70
C ASN A 514 -20.34 -26.19 28.21
N PHE A 515 -19.37 -25.93 27.33
CA PHE A 515 -18.08 -25.32 27.71
C PHE A 515 -17.82 -23.96 27.04
N CYS A 516 -18.79 -23.42 26.32
CA CYS A 516 -18.63 -22.10 25.69
C CYS A 516 -18.62 -20.99 26.74
N ALA A 517 -17.44 -20.40 26.97
CA ALA A 517 -17.25 -19.35 27.97
C ALA A 517 -18.17 -18.12 27.72
N MET A 518 -18.35 -17.70 26.48
CA MET A 518 -19.27 -16.60 26.16
C MET A 518 -20.71 -16.93 26.50
N LYS A 519 -21.18 -18.17 26.21
CA LYS A 519 -22.52 -18.62 26.58
C LYS A 519 -22.72 -18.65 28.11
N ILE A 520 -21.72 -19.15 28.84
CA ILE A 520 -21.75 -19.16 30.31
C ILE A 520 -21.74 -17.71 30.85
N SER A 521 -20.90 -16.84 30.26
CA SER A 521 -20.79 -15.45 30.65
C SER A 521 -22.12 -14.66 30.52
N HIS A 522 -22.94 -14.99 29.51
CA HIS A 522 -24.28 -14.39 29.40
C HIS A 522 -25.15 -14.62 30.66
N THR A 523 -25.01 -15.77 31.29
CA THR A 523 -25.81 -16.06 32.52
C THR A 523 -25.34 -15.31 33.75
N LEU A 524 -24.14 -14.71 33.73
CA LEU A 524 -23.61 -13.89 34.83
C LEU A 524 -24.05 -12.42 34.75
N CYS A 525 -24.48 -11.97 33.57
CA CYS A 525 -24.90 -10.58 33.34
C CYS A 525 -26.42 -10.42 33.32
N ASP A 526 -27.17 -11.50 33.37
CA ASP A 526 -28.63 -11.51 33.38
C ASP A 526 -29.21 -11.53 34.83
N GLU A 527 -28.34 -11.48 35.86
CA GLU A 527 -28.68 -11.25 37.29
C GLU A 527 -28.45 -9.77 37.66
#